data_101ee93971dee417ccbb01604e84a736
#
_entry.id   101ee93971dee417ccbb01604e84a736
#
_cell.length_a   1.000
_cell.length_b   1.000
_cell.length_c   1.000
_cell.angle_alpha   90.00
_cell.angle_beta   90.00
_cell.angle_gamma   90.00
#
_symmetry.space_group_name_H-M   'P 1'
#
loop_
_entity.id
_entity.type
_entity.pdbx_description
1 polymer ?
#
loop_
_entity_poly.entity_id
_entity_poly.type
_entity_poly.pdbx_seq_one_letter_code
_entity_poly.pdbx_strand_id
1 'polypeptide(L)'
;MNLGFIKLNKSIIKCSKCPRLVKFRNKISNEKRKQYQNETYWGKPITGFGDVGGKLLFVGLAPAAHGGTRTGRVFTGDRSSDFLYKCLYGVKISNQSYSDNINDGLELKNAYITTALKCVPPGDKPNRDELNNCFSFFHNEIKNLKNLKTIVALGKIAFDSCVLFFKENYYFKDKVYFSHGKIYTLPKNINLVACYHPSPRNVNTGRINEKKMKYLFKKALELN
;
A
#
# COMPACT_ATOMS: atom_id res chain seq x y z
N MET A 1 18.98 11.43 1.58
CA MET A 1 18.10 10.49 0.81
C MET A 1 18.69 9.08 0.88
N ASN A 2 17.90 8.07 1.22
CA ASN A 2 18.41 6.68 1.39
C ASN A 2 18.74 6.05 0.03
N LEU A 3 20.04 5.87 -0.27
CA LEU A 3 20.53 5.29 -1.53
C LEU A 3 19.94 3.92 -1.86
N GLY A 4 19.63 3.11 -0.81
CA GLY A 4 18.96 1.82 -0.97
C GLY A 4 17.57 1.93 -1.59
N PHE A 5 16.76 2.89 -1.13
CA PHE A 5 15.45 3.17 -1.70
C PHE A 5 15.52 3.71 -3.13
N ILE A 6 16.50 4.56 -3.45
CA ILE A 6 16.66 5.07 -4.82
C ILE A 6 16.93 3.92 -5.80
N LYS A 7 17.87 3.02 -5.47
CA LYS A 7 18.19 1.85 -6.31
C LYS A 7 17.00 0.91 -6.43
N LEU A 8 16.32 0.64 -5.32
CA LEU A 8 15.12 -0.21 -5.28
C LEU A 8 13.99 0.35 -6.15
N ASN A 9 13.66 1.64 -5.99
CA ASN A 9 12.62 2.31 -6.77
C ASN A 9 12.91 2.28 -8.27
N LYS A 10 14.17 2.51 -8.69
CA LYS A 10 14.58 2.37 -10.10
C LYS A 10 14.36 0.96 -10.63
N SER A 11 14.64 -0.09 -9.82
CA SER A 11 14.42 -1.48 -10.18
C SER A 11 12.92 -1.83 -10.27
N ILE A 12 12.09 -1.31 -9.34
CA ILE A 12 10.64 -1.49 -9.36
C ILE A 12 10.06 -0.92 -10.65
N ILE A 13 10.36 0.35 -10.96
CA ILE A 13 9.79 1.06 -12.11
C ILE A 13 10.11 0.36 -13.45
N LYS A 14 11.29 -0.27 -13.56
CA LYS A 14 11.73 -1.00 -14.77
C LYS A 14 11.23 -2.45 -14.83
N CYS A 15 10.53 -2.95 -13.80
CA CYS A 15 10.14 -4.35 -13.71
C CYS A 15 9.12 -4.76 -14.79
N SER A 16 9.37 -5.92 -15.42
CA SER A 16 8.50 -6.56 -16.41
C SER A 16 8.30 -8.06 -16.18
N LYS A 17 8.55 -8.56 -14.96
CA LYS A 17 8.56 -10.01 -14.63
C LYS A 17 7.22 -10.72 -14.82
N CYS A 18 6.09 -10.01 -14.83
CA CYS A 18 4.75 -10.59 -14.88
C CYS A 18 4.06 -10.21 -16.20
N PRO A 19 4.12 -11.04 -17.28
CA PRO A 19 3.58 -10.66 -18.60
C PRO A 19 2.09 -10.28 -18.58
N ARG A 20 1.26 -10.99 -17.79
CA ARG A 20 -0.18 -10.68 -17.62
C ARG A 20 -0.39 -9.26 -17.06
N LEU A 21 0.38 -8.88 -16.04
CA LEU A 21 0.27 -7.56 -15.43
C LEU A 21 0.83 -6.46 -16.33
N VAL A 22 1.91 -6.73 -17.06
CA VAL A 22 2.47 -5.81 -18.06
C VAL A 22 1.43 -5.54 -19.16
N LYS A 23 0.84 -6.61 -19.72
CA LYS A 23 -0.22 -6.48 -20.72
C LYS A 23 -1.42 -5.68 -20.18
N PHE A 24 -1.85 -5.98 -18.97
CA PHE A 24 -3.01 -5.32 -18.38
C PHE A 24 -2.76 -3.83 -18.07
N ARG A 25 -1.65 -3.47 -17.44
CA ARG A 25 -1.35 -2.05 -17.17
C ARG A 25 -1.19 -1.23 -18.45
N ASN A 26 -0.57 -1.81 -19.50
CA ASN A 26 -0.45 -1.16 -20.81
C ASN A 26 -1.83 -0.95 -21.45
N LYS A 27 -2.70 -1.98 -21.40
CA LYS A 27 -4.09 -1.86 -21.83
C LYS A 27 -4.80 -0.70 -21.13
N ILE A 28 -4.75 -0.64 -19.80
CA ILE A 28 -5.36 0.43 -18.99
C ILE A 28 -4.82 1.82 -19.39
N SER A 29 -3.52 1.92 -19.65
CA SER A 29 -2.87 3.20 -20.00
C SER A 29 -3.24 3.68 -21.40
N ASN A 30 -3.54 2.76 -22.33
CA ASN A 30 -3.93 3.08 -23.69
C ASN A 30 -5.43 3.35 -23.81
N GLU A 31 -6.28 2.49 -23.22
CA GLU A 31 -7.74 2.59 -23.32
C GLU A 31 -8.32 3.71 -22.46
N LYS A 32 -7.69 4.03 -21.32
CA LYS A 32 -8.07 5.07 -20.38
C LYS A 32 -9.57 5.04 -20.01
N ARG A 33 -9.98 5.75 -18.99
CA ARG A 33 -11.39 6.10 -18.75
C ARG A 33 -11.76 7.36 -19.51
N LYS A 34 -12.99 7.51 -19.94
CA LYS A 34 -13.52 8.70 -20.64
C LYS A 34 -13.14 10.01 -19.93
N GLN A 35 -13.32 10.06 -18.60
CA GLN A 35 -12.99 11.23 -17.79
C GLN A 35 -11.49 11.56 -17.69
N TYR A 36 -10.61 10.65 -18.08
CA TYR A 36 -9.15 10.80 -18.02
C TYR A 36 -8.49 10.66 -19.41
N GLN A 37 -9.24 10.78 -20.50
CA GLN A 37 -8.72 10.58 -21.87
C GLN A 37 -7.58 11.53 -22.22
N ASN A 38 -7.63 12.77 -21.71
CA ASN A 38 -6.61 13.79 -21.94
C ASN A 38 -5.40 13.69 -21.00
N GLU A 39 -5.42 12.77 -20.02
CA GLU A 39 -4.30 12.59 -19.09
C GLU A 39 -3.27 11.60 -19.64
N THR A 40 -2.00 11.84 -19.30
CA THR A 40 -0.93 10.85 -19.53
C THR A 40 -0.88 9.91 -18.36
N TYR A 41 -1.17 8.62 -18.59
CA TYR A 41 -1.06 7.59 -17.56
C TYR A 41 0.41 7.22 -17.33
N TRP A 42 0.75 7.03 -16.06
CA TRP A 42 2.05 6.51 -15.66
C TRP A 42 2.36 5.14 -16.29
N GLY A 43 1.44 4.18 -16.21
CA GLY A 43 1.49 2.87 -16.86
C GLY A 43 2.65 1.94 -16.47
N LYS A 44 3.45 2.29 -15.47
CA LYS A 44 4.60 1.53 -14.97
C LYS A 44 4.32 0.99 -13.57
N PRO A 45 5.16 0.07 -13.05
CA PRO A 45 5.07 -0.36 -11.65
C PRO A 45 5.16 0.83 -10.68
N ILE A 46 4.48 0.71 -9.54
CA ILE A 46 4.38 1.76 -8.52
C ILE A 46 5.36 1.48 -7.38
N THR A 47 6.06 2.50 -6.96
CA THR A 47 6.87 2.50 -5.75
C THR A 47 6.04 2.87 -4.53
N GLY A 48 6.57 2.65 -3.33
CA GLY A 48 6.01 3.24 -2.13
C GLY A 48 6.22 4.75 -2.06
N PHE A 49 5.58 5.40 -1.09
CA PHE A 49 5.54 6.84 -0.90
C PHE A 49 5.56 7.21 0.58
N GLY A 50 6.18 8.32 0.94
CA GLY A 50 6.17 8.90 2.27
C GLY A 50 7.53 8.91 2.96
N ASP A 51 7.53 8.95 4.30
CA ASP A 51 8.72 9.05 5.13
C ASP A 51 9.39 7.69 5.32
N VAL A 52 10.53 7.48 4.67
CA VAL A 52 11.34 6.25 4.79
C VAL A 52 12.02 6.10 6.15
N GLY A 53 12.08 7.15 6.95
CA GLY A 53 12.53 7.14 8.35
C GLY A 53 11.40 6.90 9.35
N GLY A 54 10.17 6.83 8.87
CA GLY A 54 8.99 6.69 9.70
C GLY A 54 8.87 5.34 10.40
N LYS A 55 8.10 5.33 11.48
CA LYS A 55 7.84 4.12 12.29
C LYS A 55 6.60 3.35 11.83
N LEU A 56 5.74 3.96 11.00
CA LEU A 56 4.46 3.39 10.58
C LEU A 56 4.50 3.03 9.09
N LEU A 57 4.07 1.81 8.76
CA LEU A 57 3.94 1.33 7.37
C LEU A 57 2.49 0.98 7.07
N PHE A 58 1.92 1.56 6.03
CA PHE A 58 0.65 1.12 5.45
C PHE A 58 0.91 0.23 4.24
N VAL A 59 0.25 -0.92 4.18
CA VAL A 59 0.41 -1.88 3.08
C VAL A 59 -0.94 -2.16 2.43
N GLY A 60 -1.06 -1.86 1.14
CA GLY A 60 -2.19 -2.26 0.30
C GLY A 60 -1.89 -3.51 -0.53
N LEU A 61 -2.87 -3.94 -1.32
CA LEU A 61 -2.69 -5.04 -2.26
C LEU A 61 -1.85 -4.62 -3.47
N ALA A 62 -2.33 -3.66 -4.22
CA ALA A 62 -1.80 -3.24 -5.52
C ALA A 62 -2.29 -1.83 -5.87
N PRO A 63 -1.68 -1.13 -6.85
CA PRO A 63 -2.23 0.11 -7.37
C PRO A 63 -3.57 -0.13 -8.07
N ALA A 64 -4.50 0.84 -7.95
CA ALA A 64 -5.74 0.82 -8.70
C ALA A 64 -5.50 1.19 -10.17
N ALA A 65 -6.32 0.65 -11.09
CA ALA A 65 -6.19 0.85 -12.53
C ALA A 65 -6.21 2.33 -12.95
N HIS A 66 -7.15 3.09 -12.44
CA HIS A 66 -7.32 4.52 -12.74
C HIS A 66 -6.92 5.45 -11.58
N GLY A 67 -6.33 4.86 -10.50
CA GLY A 67 -5.67 5.55 -9.42
C GLY A 67 -4.16 5.56 -9.60
N GLY A 68 -3.41 4.77 -8.81
CA GLY A 68 -1.95 4.72 -8.85
C GLY A 68 -1.36 4.37 -10.22
N THR A 69 -1.99 3.49 -11.01
CA THR A 69 -1.51 3.17 -12.37
C THR A 69 -1.63 4.37 -13.32
N ARG A 70 -2.60 5.27 -13.08
CA ARG A 70 -2.73 6.54 -13.80
C ARG A 70 -1.75 7.58 -13.29
N THR A 71 -1.73 7.82 -12.00
CA THR A 71 -1.06 8.97 -11.38
C THR A 71 0.44 8.78 -11.11
N GLY A 72 0.91 7.54 -11.02
CA GLY A 72 2.30 7.22 -10.67
C GLY A 72 2.59 7.18 -9.15
N ARG A 73 1.62 7.48 -8.30
CA ARG A 73 1.75 7.40 -6.83
C ARG A 73 0.75 6.42 -6.22
N VAL A 74 1.22 5.61 -5.27
CA VAL A 74 0.38 4.66 -4.54
C VAL A 74 -0.76 5.37 -3.80
N PHE A 75 -1.95 4.77 -3.77
CA PHE A 75 -3.17 5.36 -3.17
C PHE A 75 -3.41 6.81 -3.58
N THR A 76 -3.50 7.08 -4.88
CA THR A 76 -3.69 8.43 -5.42
C THR A 76 -4.70 8.41 -6.55
N GLY A 77 -5.67 9.35 -6.52
CA GLY A 77 -6.60 9.61 -7.60
C GLY A 77 -7.70 8.57 -7.78
N ASP A 78 -8.13 7.91 -6.70
CA ASP A 78 -9.28 6.99 -6.68
C ASP A 78 -10.06 7.08 -5.36
N ARG A 79 -11.29 6.57 -5.35
CA ARG A 79 -12.17 6.65 -4.17
C ARG A 79 -11.62 5.98 -2.91
N SER A 80 -10.74 4.99 -3.04
CA SER A 80 -10.10 4.37 -1.88
C SER A 80 -9.08 5.30 -1.27
N SER A 81 -8.34 6.04 -2.10
CA SER A 81 -7.39 7.06 -1.64
C SER A 81 -8.10 8.23 -0.98
N ASP A 82 -9.22 8.70 -1.52
CA ASP A 82 -10.01 9.79 -0.93
C ASP A 82 -10.42 9.45 0.50
N PHE A 83 -10.98 8.27 0.71
CA PHE A 83 -11.37 7.82 2.04
C PHE A 83 -10.15 7.61 2.96
N LEU A 84 -9.07 7.01 2.46
CA LEU A 84 -7.87 6.76 3.23
C LEU A 84 -7.25 8.06 3.74
N TYR A 85 -7.01 9.03 2.84
CA TYR A 85 -6.34 10.29 3.21
C TYR A 85 -7.21 11.17 4.09
N LYS A 86 -8.54 11.15 3.93
CA LYS A 86 -9.44 11.79 4.89
C LYS A 86 -9.27 11.23 6.31
N CYS A 87 -9.03 9.94 6.44
CA CYS A 87 -8.76 9.30 7.72
C CYS A 87 -7.34 9.62 8.25
N LEU A 88 -6.31 9.56 7.37
CA LEU A 88 -4.92 9.86 7.74
C LEU A 88 -4.74 11.33 8.17
N TYR A 89 -5.36 12.27 7.46
CA TYR A 89 -5.38 13.68 7.83
C TYR A 89 -6.04 13.90 9.19
N GLY A 90 -7.19 13.25 9.43
CA GLY A 90 -7.90 13.35 10.70
C GLY A 90 -7.16 12.82 11.92
N VAL A 91 -6.05 12.07 11.72
CA VAL A 91 -5.13 11.61 12.76
C VAL A 91 -3.72 12.19 12.62
N LYS A 92 -3.55 13.23 11.80
CA LYS A 92 -2.30 13.99 11.59
C LYS A 92 -1.14 13.17 11.03
N ILE A 93 -1.42 12.11 10.26
CA ILE A 93 -0.42 11.32 9.52
C ILE A 93 -0.14 11.95 8.16
N SER A 94 -1.12 12.55 7.48
CA SER A 94 -0.92 13.32 6.26
C SER A 94 -1.15 14.81 6.48
N ASN A 95 -0.50 15.65 5.67
CA ASN A 95 -0.63 17.09 5.70
C ASN A 95 -1.91 17.61 5.04
N GLN A 96 -2.57 16.75 4.23
CA GLN A 96 -3.83 17.06 3.54
C GLN A 96 -4.75 15.84 3.49
N SER A 97 -6.05 16.07 3.23
CA SER A 97 -7.11 15.05 3.26
C SER A 97 -7.39 14.41 1.91
N TYR A 98 -6.61 14.70 0.89
CA TYR A 98 -6.77 14.23 -0.49
C TYR A 98 -5.42 13.82 -1.09
N SER A 99 -5.48 13.08 -2.21
CA SER A 99 -4.32 12.63 -2.97
C SER A 99 -4.71 12.49 -4.43
N ASP A 100 -4.48 13.53 -5.21
CA ASP A 100 -5.00 13.65 -6.57
C ASP A 100 -3.94 13.31 -7.64
N ASN A 101 -2.72 13.80 -7.46
CA ASN A 101 -1.62 13.60 -8.39
C ASN A 101 -0.26 13.68 -7.68
N ILE A 102 0.83 13.38 -8.41
CA ILE A 102 2.19 13.32 -7.86
C ILE A 102 2.73 14.70 -7.38
N ASN A 103 2.15 15.80 -7.86
CA ASN A 103 2.60 17.17 -7.59
C ASN A 103 1.65 17.94 -6.67
N ASP A 104 0.75 17.27 -5.96
CA ASP A 104 -0.29 17.91 -5.12
C ASP A 104 0.21 18.35 -3.73
N GLY A 105 1.50 18.24 -3.44
CA GLY A 105 2.09 18.64 -2.16
C GLY A 105 1.80 17.71 -0.99
N LEU A 106 1.27 16.50 -1.25
CA LEU A 106 1.00 15.52 -0.21
C LEU A 106 2.30 15.05 0.47
N GLU A 107 2.28 15.06 1.79
CA GLU A 107 3.34 14.52 2.63
C GLU A 107 2.77 13.59 3.72
N LEU A 108 3.53 12.55 4.07
CA LEU A 108 3.23 11.67 5.21
C LEU A 108 4.24 11.92 6.33
N LYS A 109 3.75 12.13 7.53
CA LYS A 109 4.57 12.33 8.73
C LYS A 109 4.76 11.01 9.46
N ASN A 110 6.02 10.61 9.67
CA ASN A 110 6.39 9.38 10.39
C ASN A 110 5.73 8.11 9.82
N ALA A 111 5.39 8.11 8.52
CA ALA A 111 4.67 7.03 7.87
C ALA A 111 5.11 6.82 6.42
N TYR A 112 5.16 5.56 6.01
CA TYR A 112 5.39 5.13 4.63
C TYR A 112 4.22 4.28 4.16
N ILE A 113 3.87 4.37 2.88
CA ILE A 113 2.77 3.59 2.29
C ILE A 113 3.26 2.85 1.06
N THR A 114 2.91 1.58 0.95
CA THR A 114 3.27 0.74 -0.18
C THR A 114 2.21 -0.32 -0.49
N THR A 115 2.49 -1.19 -1.45
CA THR A 115 1.63 -2.31 -1.84
C THR A 115 2.45 -3.60 -1.96
N ALA A 116 1.81 -4.73 -1.66
CA ALA A 116 2.41 -6.06 -1.82
C ALA A 116 2.76 -6.34 -3.29
N LEU A 117 1.92 -5.90 -4.22
CA LEU A 117 2.11 -6.02 -5.67
C LEU A 117 2.29 -4.63 -6.30
N LYS A 118 3.31 -4.46 -7.14
CA LYS A 118 3.66 -3.15 -7.73
C LYS A 118 2.92 -2.80 -9.02
N CYS A 119 2.13 -3.72 -9.56
CA CYS A 119 1.33 -3.55 -10.76
C CYS A 119 -0.13 -3.89 -10.48
N VAL A 120 -1.05 -3.23 -11.17
CA VAL A 120 -2.47 -3.52 -11.10
C VAL A 120 -2.79 -4.90 -11.67
N PRO A 121 -3.45 -5.81 -10.94
CA PRO A 121 -3.93 -7.07 -11.48
C PRO A 121 -5.34 -6.92 -12.06
N PRO A 122 -5.71 -7.66 -13.13
CA PRO A 122 -7.08 -7.70 -13.63
C PRO A 122 -8.09 -8.06 -12.56
N GLY A 123 -9.15 -7.23 -12.40
CA GLY A 123 -10.21 -7.42 -11.42
C GLY A 123 -9.75 -7.44 -9.96
N ASP A 124 -8.63 -6.78 -9.64
CA ASP A 124 -8.00 -6.76 -8.31
C ASP A 124 -7.64 -8.16 -7.77
N LYS A 125 -7.44 -9.13 -8.68
CA LYS A 125 -7.14 -10.54 -8.37
C LYS A 125 -5.75 -10.93 -8.88
N PRO A 126 -4.69 -10.78 -8.06
CA PRO A 126 -3.38 -11.31 -8.40
C PRO A 126 -3.39 -12.84 -8.39
N ASN A 127 -2.53 -13.47 -9.19
CA ASN A 127 -2.22 -14.88 -9.02
C ASN A 127 -1.03 -15.05 -8.07
N ARG A 128 -0.75 -16.32 -7.69
CA ARG A 128 0.31 -16.65 -6.75
C ARG A 128 1.69 -16.28 -7.29
N ASP A 129 1.95 -16.54 -8.55
CA ASP A 129 3.26 -16.27 -9.17
C ASP A 129 3.55 -14.78 -9.24
N GLU A 130 2.54 -13.95 -9.47
CA GLU A 130 2.68 -12.49 -9.48
C GLU A 130 3.05 -11.96 -8.10
N LEU A 131 2.42 -12.47 -7.04
CA LEU A 131 2.78 -12.14 -5.66
C LEU A 131 4.21 -12.60 -5.33
N ASN A 132 4.58 -13.83 -5.70
CA ASN A 132 5.92 -14.37 -5.50
C ASN A 132 6.98 -13.55 -6.26
N ASN A 133 6.76 -13.25 -7.54
CA ASN A 133 7.67 -12.44 -8.36
C ASN A 133 7.87 -11.02 -7.80
N CYS A 134 6.83 -10.46 -7.19
CA CYS A 134 6.85 -9.11 -6.63
C CYS A 134 7.38 -9.07 -5.19
N PHE A 135 7.37 -10.19 -4.49
CA PHE A 135 7.70 -10.28 -3.08
C PHE A 135 9.10 -9.76 -2.75
N SER A 136 10.08 -9.98 -3.62
CA SER A 136 11.44 -9.47 -3.42
C SER A 136 11.50 -7.94 -3.30
N PHE A 137 10.67 -7.21 -4.02
CA PHE A 137 10.55 -5.76 -3.91
C PHE A 137 9.91 -5.35 -2.59
N PHE A 138 8.79 -5.96 -2.24
CA PHE A 138 8.09 -5.73 -0.98
C PHE A 138 8.99 -6.03 0.23
N HIS A 139 9.69 -7.16 0.19
CA HIS A 139 10.65 -7.57 1.20
C HIS A 139 11.79 -6.54 1.38
N ASN A 140 12.36 -6.05 0.28
CA ASN A 140 13.42 -5.05 0.35
C ASN A 140 12.92 -3.69 0.84
N GLU A 141 11.69 -3.28 0.53
CA GLU A 141 11.10 -2.07 1.11
C GLU A 141 11.03 -2.18 2.63
N ILE A 142 10.47 -3.27 3.18
CA ILE A 142 10.37 -3.46 4.63
C ILE A 142 11.76 -3.49 5.28
N LYS A 143 12.73 -4.19 4.70
CA LYS A 143 14.11 -4.23 5.23
C LYS A 143 14.80 -2.88 5.27
N ASN A 144 14.45 -1.98 4.37
CA ASN A 144 15.01 -0.62 4.32
C ASN A 144 14.32 0.37 5.27
N LEU A 145 13.15 0.05 5.83
CA LEU A 145 12.46 0.86 6.84
C LEU A 145 13.04 0.58 8.24
N LYS A 146 14.19 1.18 8.55
CA LYS A 146 15.00 0.86 9.74
C LYS A 146 14.33 1.17 11.07
N ASN A 147 13.42 2.15 11.10
CA ASN A 147 12.72 2.60 12.31
C ASN A 147 11.33 1.99 12.45
N LEU A 148 10.94 1.07 11.57
CA LEU A 148 9.61 0.47 11.54
C LEU A 148 9.23 -0.14 12.90
N LYS A 149 8.04 0.20 13.40
CA LYS A 149 7.44 -0.30 14.63
C LYS A 149 6.07 -0.92 14.40
N THR A 150 5.28 -0.33 13.51
CA THR A 150 3.90 -0.77 13.29
C THR A 150 3.58 -0.85 11.80
N ILE A 151 2.93 -1.94 11.41
CA ILE A 151 2.41 -2.17 10.05
C ILE A 151 0.89 -2.21 10.11
N VAL A 152 0.23 -1.38 9.31
CA VAL A 152 -1.23 -1.44 9.08
C VAL A 152 -1.48 -2.09 7.73
N ALA A 153 -1.93 -3.33 7.73
CA ALA A 153 -2.24 -4.09 6.53
C ALA A 153 -3.68 -3.84 6.08
N LEU A 154 -3.84 -3.17 4.95
CA LEU A 154 -5.11 -2.76 4.35
C LEU A 154 -5.68 -3.88 3.46
N GLY A 155 -6.33 -4.85 4.07
CA GLY A 155 -6.94 -6.02 3.44
C GLY A 155 -6.16 -7.32 3.65
N LYS A 156 -6.85 -8.44 3.37
CA LYS A 156 -6.31 -9.79 3.66
C LYS A 156 -5.02 -10.10 2.92
N ILE A 157 -4.92 -9.81 1.63
CA ILE A 157 -3.72 -10.13 0.84
C ILE A 157 -2.50 -9.30 1.33
N ALA A 158 -2.71 -8.04 1.66
CA ALA A 158 -1.67 -7.21 2.27
C ALA A 158 -1.20 -7.78 3.62
N PHE A 159 -2.15 -8.22 4.45
CA PHE A 159 -1.86 -8.87 5.72
C PHE A 159 -1.07 -10.17 5.54
N ASP A 160 -1.51 -11.05 4.65
CA ASP A 160 -0.85 -12.32 4.36
C ASP A 160 0.58 -12.10 3.84
N SER A 161 0.79 -11.07 3.01
CA SER A 161 2.12 -10.69 2.50
C SER A 161 3.05 -10.20 3.62
N CYS A 162 2.52 -9.45 4.59
CA CYS A 162 3.28 -9.05 5.77
C CYS A 162 3.65 -10.28 6.64
N VAL A 163 2.70 -11.18 6.88
CA VAL A 163 2.95 -12.42 7.64
C VAL A 163 4.01 -13.27 6.95
N LEU A 164 3.93 -13.40 5.62
CA LEU A 164 4.92 -14.14 4.83
C LEU A 164 6.32 -13.55 5.01
N PHE A 165 6.46 -12.21 4.96
CA PHE A 165 7.75 -11.54 5.20
C PHE A 165 8.36 -11.96 6.55
N PHE A 166 7.57 -11.97 7.63
CA PHE A 166 8.09 -12.36 8.94
C PHE A 166 8.42 -13.84 9.02
N LYS A 167 7.61 -14.71 8.42
CA LYS A 167 7.88 -16.16 8.38
C LYS A 167 9.15 -16.52 7.62
N GLU A 168 9.48 -15.81 6.56
CA GLU A 168 10.71 -16.06 5.78
C GLU A 168 11.99 -15.51 6.45
N ASN A 169 11.87 -14.51 7.33
CA ASN A 169 13.03 -13.85 7.91
C ASN A 169 13.26 -14.19 9.38
N TYR A 170 12.27 -14.76 10.07
CA TYR A 170 12.33 -15.01 11.50
C TYR A 170 11.62 -16.32 11.85
N TYR A 171 12.13 -16.99 12.90
CA TYR A 171 11.40 -18.10 13.49
C TYR A 171 10.11 -17.59 14.15
N PHE A 172 8.97 -18.00 13.63
CA PHE A 172 7.66 -17.50 14.03
C PHE A 172 6.61 -18.60 13.93
N LYS A 173 6.15 -19.10 15.06
CA LYS A 173 5.17 -20.20 15.17
C LYS A 173 3.74 -19.78 15.39
N ASP A 174 3.49 -18.51 15.79
CA ASP A 174 2.16 -18.08 16.18
C ASP A 174 1.18 -18.13 14.99
N LYS A 175 -0.02 -18.61 15.29
CA LYS A 175 -1.11 -18.59 14.32
C LYS A 175 -1.70 -17.20 14.24
N VAL A 176 -1.43 -16.49 13.18
CA VAL A 176 -2.02 -15.19 12.87
C VAL A 176 -3.01 -15.31 11.73
N TYR A 177 -4.17 -14.66 11.86
CA TYR A 177 -5.21 -14.64 10.85
C TYR A 177 -5.82 -13.25 10.71
N PHE A 178 -6.24 -12.92 9.50
CA PHE A 178 -6.84 -11.63 9.21
C PHE A 178 -8.20 -11.49 9.90
N SER A 179 -8.31 -10.50 10.78
CA SER A 179 -9.57 -10.03 11.37
C SER A 179 -9.45 -8.53 11.60
N HIS A 180 -10.39 -7.74 11.08
CA HIS A 180 -10.34 -6.28 11.20
C HIS A 180 -10.22 -5.82 12.65
N GLY A 181 -9.27 -4.93 12.92
CA GLY A 181 -9.00 -4.40 14.25
C GLY A 181 -8.08 -5.26 15.11
N LYS A 182 -7.75 -6.50 14.68
CA LYS A 182 -6.83 -7.35 15.44
C LYS A 182 -5.39 -6.88 15.29
N ILE A 183 -4.66 -6.92 16.39
CA ILE A 183 -3.26 -6.50 16.50
C ILE A 183 -2.45 -7.71 16.95
N TYR A 184 -1.32 -7.93 16.30
CA TYR A 184 -0.35 -8.97 16.62
C TYR A 184 1.02 -8.34 16.83
N THR A 185 1.74 -8.76 17.86
CA THR A 185 3.16 -8.47 17.99
C THR A 185 3.95 -9.56 17.30
N LEU A 186 4.70 -9.19 16.27
CA LEU A 186 5.54 -10.06 15.46
C LEU A 186 7.01 -9.99 15.90
N PRO A 187 7.90 -10.85 15.38
CA PRO A 187 9.33 -10.76 15.67
C PRO A 187 9.89 -9.34 15.51
N LYS A 188 10.94 -9.02 16.27
CA LYS A 188 11.54 -7.67 16.38
C LYS A 188 10.61 -6.61 17.00
N ASN A 189 9.60 -7.05 17.76
CA ASN A 189 8.60 -6.17 18.38
C ASN A 189 7.89 -5.27 17.35
N ILE A 190 7.63 -5.80 16.17
CA ILE A 190 6.85 -5.13 15.15
C ILE A 190 5.37 -5.46 15.34
N ASN A 191 4.52 -4.44 15.45
CA ASN A 191 3.08 -4.63 15.54
C ASN A 191 2.45 -4.73 14.15
N LEU A 192 1.61 -5.74 13.93
CA LEU A 192 0.81 -5.91 12.71
C LEU A 192 -0.66 -5.69 13.01
N VAL A 193 -1.22 -4.63 12.45
CA VAL A 193 -2.62 -4.23 12.59
C VAL A 193 -3.39 -4.68 11.35
N ALA A 194 -4.38 -5.56 11.54
CA ALA A 194 -5.27 -6.00 10.45
C ALA A 194 -6.39 -4.96 10.24
N CYS A 195 -6.48 -4.41 9.05
CA CYS A 195 -7.47 -3.40 8.69
C CYS A 195 -8.21 -3.79 7.40
N TYR A 196 -9.54 -3.66 7.34
CA TYR A 196 -10.24 -3.76 6.07
C TYR A 196 -9.73 -2.70 5.08
N HIS A 197 -9.67 -3.08 3.80
CA HIS A 197 -9.28 -2.16 2.74
C HIS A 197 -10.26 -0.97 2.65
N PRO A 198 -9.78 0.28 2.48
CA PRO A 198 -10.60 1.50 2.39
C PRO A 198 -11.38 1.60 1.06
N SER A 199 -11.89 0.48 0.55
CA SER A 199 -12.63 0.44 -0.71
C SER A 199 -14.06 0.97 -0.55
N PRO A 200 -14.65 1.54 -1.62
CA PRO A 200 -16.05 1.95 -1.63
C PRO A 200 -16.99 0.83 -1.17
N ARG A 201 -16.70 -0.43 -1.54
CA ARG A 201 -17.49 -1.58 -1.09
C ARG A 201 -17.54 -1.70 0.43
N ASN A 202 -16.39 -1.61 1.12
CA ASN A 202 -16.36 -1.75 2.57
C ASN A 202 -16.96 -0.54 3.29
N VAL A 203 -16.84 0.66 2.69
CA VAL A 203 -17.47 1.88 3.21
C VAL A 203 -18.99 1.81 3.05
N ASN A 204 -19.48 1.53 1.85
CA ASN A 204 -20.92 1.49 1.54
C ASN A 204 -21.66 0.38 2.28
N THR A 205 -20.98 -0.74 2.58
CA THR A 205 -21.56 -1.83 3.39
C THR A 205 -21.44 -1.62 4.90
N GLY A 206 -20.91 -0.48 5.35
CA GLY A 206 -20.77 -0.15 6.78
C GLY A 206 -19.72 -0.96 7.54
N ARG A 207 -18.93 -1.80 6.83
CA ARG A 207 -17.83 -2.56 7.45
C ARG A 207 -16.79 -1.64 8.07
N ILE A 208 -16.52 -0.52 7.42
CA ILE A 208 -15.69 0.58 7.90
C ILE A 208 -16.40 1.91 7.69
N ASN A 209 -16.05 2.88 8.55
CA ASN A 209 -16.39 4.29 8.38
C ASN A 209 -15.22 5.13 8.93
N GLU A 210 -15.27 6.45 8.76
CA GLU A 210 -14.19 7.34 9.22
C GLU A 210 -13.89 7.19 10.71
N LYS A 211 -14.92 7.11 11.56
CA LYS A 211 -14.75 7.00 13.02
C LYS A 211 -13.97 5.72 13.39
N LYS A 212 -14.39 4.56 12.85
CA LYS A 212 -13.72 3.27 13.09
C LYS A 212 -12.29 3.26 12.56
N MET A 213 -12.07 3.81 11.36
CA MET A 213 -10.76 3.85 10.73
C MET A 213 -9.80 4.78 11.47
N LYS A 214 -10.23 6.00 11.81
CA LYS A 214 -9.46 6.96 12.59
C LYS A 214 -9.10 6.40 13.98
N TYR A 215 -10.03 5.69 14.63
CA TYR A 215 -9.76 5.02 15.89
C TYR A 215 -8.65 3.97 15.75
N LEU A 216 -8.71 3.12 14.72
CA LEU A 216 -7.69 2.10 14.46
C LEU A 216 -6.31 2.72 14.16
N PHE A 217 -6.28 3.81 13.38
CA PHE A 217 -5.02 4.51 13.09
C PHE A 217 -4.42 5.21 14.31
N LYS A 218 -5.26 5.77 15.20
CA LYS A 218 -4.78 6.28 16.50
C LYS A 218 -4.14 5.18 17.34
N LYS A 219 -4.80 4.02 17.45
CA LYS A 219 -4.20 2.84 18.12
C LYS A 219 -2.87 2.44 17.49
N ALA A 220 -2.78 2.42 16.14
CA ALA A 220 -1.52 2.11 15.47
C ALA A 220 -0.40 3.12 15.78
N LEU A 221 -0.74 4.40 15.98
CA LEU A 221 0.22 5.44 16.41
C LEU A 221 0.70 5.24 17.86
N GLU A 222 -0.16 4.78 18.76
CA GLU A 222 0.16 4.51 20.16
C GLU A 222 1.12 3.32 20.33
N LEU A 223 1.24 2.45 19.32
CA LEU A 223 2.15 1.29 19.31
C LEU A 223 3.58 1.62 18.82
N ASN A 224 3.89 2.89 18.50
CA ASN A 224 5.16 3.31 17.87
C ASN A 224 6.27 3.71 18.88
#